data_6d56b7404025dc94dca7160355f4966b
#
_entry.id   6d56b7404025dc94dca7160355f4966b
#
_cell.length_a   1.000
_cell.length_b   1.000
_cell.length_c   1.000
_cell.angle_alpha   90.00
_cell.angle_beta   90.00
_cell.angle_gamma   90.00
#
_symmetry.space_group_name_H-M   'P 1'
#
loop_
_entity.id
_entity.type
_entity.pdbx_description
1 polymer ?
#
loop_
_entity_poly.entity_id
_entity_poly.type
_entity_poly.pdbx_seq_one_letter_code
_entity_poly.pdbx_strand_id
1 'polypeptide(L)'
;HLIAIERTAEKYQAMQKMANQAQLSNLTTIHADAIAWVTHGVPAQSLSGVFILYPNPEPHNPNQRWLNMPFFEWLLSRLKPDGELVLPSNIESYIDEAEHKAQTVWQVPVEKTQVPNHSERTHFEVKYLARGEACWQLSIKKPHGYTTRFDDFKLF
;
A
#
# COMPACT_ATOMS: atom_id res chain seq x y z
N HIS A 1 9.80 -9.02 -9.24
CA HIS A 1 9.54 -9.86 -8.06
C HIS A 1 8.59 -9.13 -7.12
N LEU A 2 7.58 -9.82 -6.61
CA LEU A 2 6.59 -9.31 -5.67
C LEU A 2 6.82 -9.91 -4.29
N ILE A 3 6.70 -9.09 -3.25
CA ILE A 3 6.69 -9.53 -1.85
C ILE A 3 5.30 -9.23 -1.29
N ALA A 4 4.60 -10.26 -0.83
CA ALA A 4 3.29 -10.13 -0.20
C ALA A 4 3.40 -10.39 1.30
N ILE A 5 2.99 -9.41 2.08
CA ILE A 5 3.09 -9.44 3.55
C ILE A 5 1.69 -9.51 4.14
N GLU A 6 1.46 -10.47 5.01
CA GLU A 6 0.21 -10.63 5.74
C GLU A 6 0.50 -10.88 7.23
N ARG A 7 -0.17 -10.11 8.09
CA ARG A 7 0.01 -10.17 9.54
C ARG A 7 -0.77 -11.32 10.19
N THR A 8 -1.94 -11.66 9.63
CA THR A 8 -2.82 -12.66 10.19
C THR A 8 -2.40 -14.06 9.75
N ALA A 9 -2.11 -14.96 10.68
CA ALA A 9 -1.59 -16.29 10.38
C ALA A 9 -2.48 -17.11 9.44
N GLU A 10 -3.80 -17.09 9.65
CA GLU A 10 -4.76 -17.80 8.81
C GLU A 10 -4.75 -17.30 7.37
N LYS A 11 -4.76 -15.96 7.17
CA LYS A 11 -4.72 -15.35 5.83
C LYS A 11 -3.37 -15.59 5.14
N TYR A 12 -2.28 -15.53 5.91
CA TYR A 12 -0.95 -15.85 5.40
C TYR A 12 -0.89 -17.29 4.87
N GLN A 13 -1.39 -18.27 5.64
CA GLN A 13 -1.41 -19.67 5.22
C GLN A 13 -2.26 -19.87 3.97
N ALA A 14 -3.43 -19.21 3.88
CA ALA A 14 -4.27 -19.25 2.69
C ALA A 14 -3.54 -18.67 1.47
N MET A 15 -2.90 -17.50 1.61
CA MET A 15 -2.11 -16.86 0.56
C MET A 15 -0.95 -17.75 0.11
N GLN A 16 -0.21 -18.34 1.03
CA GLN A 16 0.91 -19.23 0.74
C GLN A 16 0.44 -20.47 -0.04
N LYS A 17 -0.68 -21.08 0.39
CA LYS A 17 -1.26 -22.21 -0.31
C LYS A 17 -1.65 -21.86 -1.75
N MET A 18 -2.30 -20.72 -1.95
CA MET A 18 -2.67 -20.25 -3.30
C MET A 18 -1.44 -19.99 -4.18
N ALA A 19 -0.42 -19.34 -3.64
CA ALA A 19 0.84 -19.07 -4.36
C ALA A 19 1.53 -20.37 -4.80
N ASN A 20 1.57 -21.37 -3.92
CA ASN A 20 2.15 -22.67 -4.22
C ASN A 20 1.33 -23.43 -5.29
N GLN A 21 0.00 -23.41 -5.19
CA GLN A 21 -0.87 -24.03 -6.18
C GLN A 21 -0.75 -23.40 -7.56
N ALA A 22 -0.59 -22.07 -7.61
CA ALA A 22 -0.40 -21.33 -8.85
C ALA A 22 1.05 -21.35 -9.37
N GLN A 23 1.97 -22.00 -8.64
CA GLN A 23 3.40 -22.12 -8.99
C GLN A 23 4.05 -20.77 -9.32
N LEU A 24 3.74 -19.73 -8.54
CA LEU A 24 4.26 -18.37 -8.75
C LEU A 24 5.72 -18.26 -8.29
N SER A 25 6.65 -18.30 -9.26
CA SER A 25 8.09 -18.18 -8.98
C SER A 25 8.55 -16.75 -8.67
N ASN A 26 7.74 -15.77 -9.01
CA ASN A 26 8.02 -14.34 -8.82
C ASN A 26 7.39 -13.73 -7.56
N LEU A 27 6.78 -14.56 -6.68
CA LEU A 27 6.11 -14.14 -5.45
C LEU A 27 6.82 -14.74 -4.23
N THR A 28 7.16 -13.90 -3.27
CA THR A 28 7.55 -14.31 -1.91
C THR A 28 6.45 -13.89 -0.94
N THR A 29 5.97 -14.83 -0.14
CA THR A 29 4.97 -14.59 0.91
C THR A 29 5.65 -14.48 2.27
N ILE A 30 5.28 -13.48 3.08
CA ILE A 30 5.89 -13.22 4.39
C ILE A 30 4.78 -13.08 5.44
N HIS A 31 4.95 -13.79 6.54
CA HIS A 31 4.11 -13.65 7.74
C HIS A 31 4.75 -12.64 8.69
N ALA A 32 4.33 -11.39 8.63
CA ALA A 32 4.89 -10.32 9.45
C ALA A 32 3.94 -9.12 9.55
N ASP A 33 4.22 -8.22 10.48
CA ASP A 33 3.72 -6.85 10.42
C ASP A 33 4.48 -6.09 9.32
N ALA A 34 3.74 -5.50 8.38
CA ALA A 34 4.32 -4.83 7.21
C ALA A 34 5.16 -3.60 7.58
N ILE A 35 4.73 -2.84 8.60
CA ILE A 35 5.47 -1.65 9.06
C ILE A 35 6.82 -2.07 9.62
N ALA A 36 6.83 -3.03 10.54
CA ALA A 36 8.05 -3.54 11.13
C ALA A 36 8.98 -4.16 10.06
N TRP A 37 8.44 -4.98 9.17
CA TRP A 37 9.24 -5.63 8.13
C TRP A 37 9.86 -4.63 7.16
N VAL A 38 9.10 -3.65 6.67
CA VAL A 38 9.61 -2.60 5.76
C VAL A 38 10.65 -1.72 6.46
N THR A 39 10.42 -1.40 7.74
CA THR A 39 11.36 -0.57 8.51
C THR A 39 12.72 -1.23 8.66
N HIS A 40 12.75 -2.54 8.89
CA HIS A 40 13.99 -3.26 9.18
C HIS A 40 14.60 -4.00 7.98
N GLY A 41 13.83 -4.24 6.93
CA GLY A 41 14.25 -5.12 5.83
C GLY A 41 14.35 -4.47 4.46
N VAL A 42 13.84 -3.26 4.25
CA VAL A 42 13.77 -2.66 2.91
C VAL A 42 14.76 -1.50 2.78
N PRO A 43 15.77 -1.62 1.90
CA PRO A 43 16.71 -0.54 1.64
C PRO A 43 16.05 0.69 1.02
N ALA A 44 16.67 1.85 1.17
CA ALA A 44 16.23 3.08 0.50
C ALA A 44 16.23 2.91 -1.02
N GLN A 45 15.27 3.50 -1.69
CA GLN A 45 15.13 3.51 -3.16
C GLN A 45 15.22 2.13 -3.82
N SER A 46 14.65 1.10 -3.16
CA SER A 46 14.68 -0.28 -3.68
C SER A 46 13.36 -0.75 -4.28
N LEU A 47 12.24 -0.15 -3.90
CA LEU A 47 10.91 -0.55 -4.34
C LEU A 47 10.47 0.22 -5.59
N SER A 48 9.99 -0.51 -6.60
CA SER A 48 9.37 0.09 -7.79
C SER A 48 7.88 0.38 -7.60
N GLY A 49 7.23 -0.33 -6.68
CA GLY A 49 5.82 -0.15 -6.36
C GLY A 49 5.46 -0.67 -4.97
N VAL A 50 4.41 -0.11 -4.40
CA VAL A 50 3.83 -0.52 -3.12
C VAL A 50 2.31 -0.57 -3.27
N PHE A 51 1.69 -1.65 -2.81
CA PHE A 51 0.25 -1.82 -2.82
C PHE A 51 -0.24 -1.98 -1.38
N ILE A 52 -1.09 -1.05 -0.92
CA ILE A 52 -1.73 -1.09 0.39
C ILE A 52 -3.21 -1.39 0.15
N LEU A 53 -3.55 -2.68 0.12
CA LEU A 53 -4.83 -3.16 -0.37
C LEU A 53 -5.91 -3.11 0.72
N TYR A 54 -6.92 -2.24 0.54
CA TYR A 54 -8.11 -2.13 1.40
C TYR A 54 -7.76 -2.10 2.90
N PRO A 55 -6.91 -1.15 3.33
CA PRO A 55 -6.52 -1.06 4.74
C PRO A 55 -7.70 -0.73 5.62
N ASN A 56 -7.59 -1.07 6.92
CA ASN A 56 -8.57 -0.63 7.90
C ASN A 56 -8.63 0.91 7.92
N PRO A 57 -9.83 1.52 7.77
CA PRO A 57 -9.97 2.97 7.74
C PRO A 57 -9.74 3.65 9.09
N GLU A 58 -9.52 2.89 10.16
CA GLU A 58 -9.24 3.36 11.52
C GLU A 58 -10.20 4.49 11.97
N PRO A 59 -11.50 4.21 12.08
CA PRO A 59 -12.50 5.25 12.35
C PRO A 59 -12.34 5.89 13.73
N HIS A 60 -11.78 5.14 14.69
CA HIS A 60 -11.57 5.61 16.08
C HIS A 60 -10.20 6.22 16.32
N ASN A 61 -9.25 6.01 15.42
CA ASN A 61 -7.91 6.57 15.54
C ASN A 61 -7.33 6.97 14.15
N PRO A 62 -7.72 8.14 13.62
CA PRO A 62 -7.24 8.60 12.32
C PRO A 62 -5.72 8.69 12.21
N ASN A 63 -5.00 8.84 13.33
CA ASN A 63 -3.54 8.90 13.32
C ASN A 63 -2.87 7.57 12.90
N GLN A 64 -3.62 6.46 12.91
CA GLN A 64 -3.14 5.16 12.42
C GLN A 64 -3.46 4.93 10.93
N ARG A 65 -4.10 5.87 10.25
CA ARG A 65 -4.26 5.83 8.79
C ARG A 65 -2.92 6.00 8.11
N TRP A 66 -2.71 5.27 7.03
CA TRP A 66 -1.39 5.16 6.38
C TRP A 66 -0.74 6.50 6.07
N LEU A 67 -1.44 7.46 5.49
CA LEU A 67 -0.88 8.76 5.15
C LEU A 67 -0.78 9.73 6.35
N ASN A 68 -1.35 9.37 7.50
CA ASN A 68 -1.25 10.16 8.72
C ASN A 68 -0.08 9.73 9.61
N MET A 69 0.47 8.53 9.38
CA MET A 69 1.59 8.03 10.17
C MET A 69 2.93 8.59 9.67
N PRO A 70 3.90 8.88 10.56
CA PRO A 70 5.28 9.20 10.16
C PRO A 70 5.93 8.11 9.32
N PHE A 71 5.47 6.86 9.44
CA PHE A 71 5.90 5.74 8.62
C PHE A 71 5.68 5.96 7.12
N PHE A 72 4.73 6.81 6.72
CA PHE A 72 4.50 7.09 5.31
C PHE A 72 5.71 7.76 4.65
N GLU A 73 6.40 8.68 5.37
CA GLU A 73 7.66 9.26 4.89
C GLU A 73 8.76 8.21 4.76
N TRP A 74 8.84 7.29 5.72
CA TRP A 74 9.74 6.13 5.61
C TRP A 74 9.46 5.33 4.35
N LEU A 75 8.18 5.04 4.07
CA LEU A 75 7.76 4.28 2.90
C LEU A 75 8.12 5.01 1.59
N LEU A 76 7.93 6.33 1.52
CA LEU A 76 8.36 7.15 0.39
C LEU A 76 9.87 7.07 0.17
N SER A 77 10.67 7.01 1.24
CA SER A 77 12.13 6.85 1.13
C SER A 77 12.54 5.51 0.53
N ARG A 78 11.70 4.47 0.68
CA ARG A 78 11.96 3.12 0.12
C ARG A 78 11.58 3.02 -1.36
N LEU A 79 10.67 3.86 -1.86
CA LEU A 79 10.35 3.95 -3.28
C LEU A 79 11.50 4.53 -4.10
N LYS A 80 11.73 3.95 -5.28
CA LYS A 80 12.57 4.56 -6.31
C LYS A 80 11.95 5.86 -6.83
N PRO A 81 12.71 6.77 -7.45
CA PRO A 81 12.13 7.80 -8.31
C PRO A 81 11.18 7.17 -9.33
N ASP A 82 10.04 7.80 -9.58
CA ASP A 82 8.91 7.28 -10.37
C ASP A 82 8.23 6.03 -9.83
N GLY A 83 8.65 5.52 -8.68
CA GLY A 83 7.94 4.45 -7.98
C GLY A 83 6.54 4.88 -7.57
N GLU A 84 5.60 3.94 -7.62
CA GLU A 84 4.18 4.19 -7.38
C GLU A 84 3.69 3.51 -6.11
N LEU A 85 2.83 4.20 -5.36
CA LEU A 85 2.07 3.62 -4.27
C LEU A 85 0.59 3.64 -4.65
N VAL A 86 -0.07 2.47 -4.55
CA VAL A 86 -1.48 2.27 -4.86
C VAL A 86 -2.24 1.91 -3.60
N LEU A 87 -3.27 2.68 -3.29
CA LEU A 87 -4.11 2.50 -2.11
C LEU A 87 -5.59 2.48 -2.53
N PRO A 88 -6.21 1.30 -2.68
CA PRO A 88 -7.64 1.17 -2.90
C PRO A 88 -8.42 1.06 -1.59
N SER A 89 -9.65 1.58 -1.60
CA SER A 89 -10.62 1.43 -0.51
C SER A 89 -12.05 1.59 -1.04
N ASN A 90 -13.01 0.94 -0.37
CA ASN A 90 -14.45 1.20 -0.57
C ASN A 90 -14.96 2.37 0.27
N ILE A 91 -14.14 2.98 1.10
CA ILE A 91 -14.49 4.15 1.93
C ILE A 91 -13.95 5.40 1.23
N GLU A 92 -14.84 6.09 0.50
CA GLU A 92 -14.44 7.27 -0.29
C GLU A 92 -13.83 8.37 0.58
N SER A 93 -14.41 8.67 1.73
CA SER A 93 -13.90 9.70 2.64
C SER A 93 -12.48 9.40 3.16
N TYR A 94 -12.11 8.12 3.26
CA TYR A 94 -10.74 7.72 3.59
C TYR A 94 -9.78 8.04 2.44
N ILE A 95 -10.21 7.81 1.20
CA ILE A 95 -9.42 8.15 0.00
C ILE A 95 -9.30 9.66 -0.16
N ASP A 96 -10.37 10.43 0.07
CA ASP A 96 -10.35 11.91 0.01
C ASP A 96 -9.38 12.52 1.02
N GLU A 97 -9.38 12.00 2.26
CA GLU A 97 -8.42 12.42 3.27
C GLU A 97 -6.98 12.08 2.87
N ALA A 98 -6.76 10.88 2.35
CA ALA A 98 -5.44 10.44 1.89
C ALA A 98 -4.96 11.29 0.70
N GLU A 99 -5.82 11.61 -0.27
CA GLU A 99 -5.52 12.52 -1.38
C GLU A 99 -5.10 13.89 -0.86
N HIS A 100 -5.90 14.47 0.04
CA HIS A 100 -5.58 15.77 0.64
C HIS A 100 -4.22 15.74 1.37
N LYS A 101 -3.94 14.70 2.14
CA LYS A 101 -2.64 14.54 2.82
C LYS A 101 -1.48 14.39 1.84
N ALA A 102 -1.66 13.62 0.77
CA ALA A 102 -0.63 13.47 -0.27
C ALA A 102 -0.27 14.82 -0.90
N GLN A 103 -1.27 15.67 -1.18
CA GLN A 103 -1.08 16.99 -1.77
C GLN A 103 -0.50 18.01 -0.80
N THR A 104 -1.00 18.08 0.43
CA THR A 104 -0.71 19.20 1.35
C THR A 104 0.43 18.91 2.32
N VAL A 105 0.57 17.68 2.78
CA VAL A 105 1.60 17.29 3.76
C VAL A 105 2.83 16.71 3.06
N TRP A 106 2.59 15.72 2.21
CA TRP A 106 3.67 15.00 1.52
C TRP A 106 4.11 15.67 0.23
N GLN A 107 3.27 16.52 -0.35
CA GLN A 107 3.55 17.28 -1.58
C GLN A 107 4.01 16.38 -2.74
N VAL A 108 3.33 15.27 -2.92
CA VAL A 108 3.58 14.30 -3.98
C VAL A 108 2.43 14.30 -4.99
N PRO A 109 2.70 14.03 -6.28
CA PRO A 109 1.67 13.82 -7.28
C PRO A 109 0.75 12.67 -6.91
N VAL A 110 -0.55 12.89 -7.04
CA VAL A 110 -1.58 11.92 -6.67
C VAL A 110 -2.74 11.99 -7.64
N GLU A 111 -3.32 10.84 -7.93
CA GLU A 111 -4.50 10.69 -8.78
C GLU A 111 -5.52 9.81 -8.06
N LYS A 112 -6.76 10.31 -7.93
CA LYS A 112 -7.90 9.54 -7.43
C LYS A 112 -8.72 9.04 -8.62
N THR A 113 -8.98 7.73 -8.68
CA THR A 113 -9.81 7.10 -9.71
C THR A 113 -10.84 6.17 -9.10
N GLN A 114 -11.96 6.00 -9.76
CA GLN A 114 -12.92 4.96 -9.39
C GLN A 114 -12.49 3.63 -9.99
N VAL A 115 -12.51 2.58 -9.16
CA VAL A 115 -12.24 1.22 -9.62
C VAL A 115 -13.39 0.75 -10.51
N PRO A 116 -13.12 0.17 -11.69
CA PRO A 116 -14.17 -0.35 -12.58
C PRO A 116 -15.06 -1.38 -11.88
N ASN A 117 -16.36 -1.32 -12.12
CA ASN A 117 -17.35 -2.20 -11.47
C ASN A 117 -17.17 -3.71 -11.74
N HIS A 118 -16.37 -4.06 -12.74
CA HIS A 118 -16.03 -5.43 -13.08
C HIS A 118 -14.62 -5.85 -12.64
N SER A 119 -13.97 -5.05 -11.77
CA SER A 119 -12.63 -5.36 -11.30
C SER A 119 -12.62 -6.57 -10.35
N GLU A 120 -11.68 -7.47 -10.58
CA GLU A 120 -11.48 -8.68 -9.78
C GLU A 120 -10.04 -8.81 -9.27
N ARG A 121 -9.32 -7.69 -9.16
CA ARG A 121 -7.91 -7.68 -8.75
C ARG A 121 -7.70 -8.18 -7.32
N THR A 122 -8.69 -7.99 -6.46
CA THR A 122 -8.63 -8.42 -5.06
C THR A 122 -9.95 -9.03 -4.62
N HIS A 123 -9.87 -9.92 -3.63
CA HIS A 123 -11.06 -10.45 -2.95
C HIS A 123 -11.98 -9.33 -2.39
N PHE A 124 -11.40 -8.24 -1.93
CA PHE A 124 -12.16 -7.11 -1.41
C PHE A 124 -12.95 -6.41 -2.51
N GLU A 125 -12.38 -6.19 -3.70
CA GLU A 125 -13.08 -5.60 -4.84
C GLU A 125 -14.27 -6.47 -5.26
N VAL A 126 -14.04 -7.76 -5.46
CA VAL A 126 -15.11 -8.71 -5.80
C VAL A 126 -16.25 -8.62 -4.78
N LYS A 127 -15.93 -8.62 -3.48
CA LYS A 127 -16.90 -8.56 -2.38
C LYS A 127 -17.68 -7.25 -2.36
N TYR A 128 -17.00 -6.12 -2.46
CA TYR A 128 -17.64 -4.80 -2.34
C TYR A 128 -18.44 -4.43 -3.58
N LEU A 129 -17.87 -4.64 -4.77
CA LEU A 129 -18.55 -4.38 -6.03
C LEU A 129 -19.80 -5.26 -6.21
N ALA A 130 -19.74 -6.53 -5.79
CA ALA A 130 -20.91 -7.43 -5.79
C ALA A 130 -22.06 -6.95 -4.89
N ARG A 131 -21.76 -6.11 -3.88
CA ARG A 131 -22.76 -5.48 -3.01
C ARG A 131 -23.29 -4.15 -3.55
N GLY A 132 -22.81 -3.73 -4.73
CA GLY A 132 -23.15 -2.41 -5.29
C GLY A 132 -22.40 -1.24 -4.64
N GLU A 133 -21.36 -1.51 -3.85
CA GLU A 133 -20.50 -0.46 -3.29
C GLU A 133 -19.53 0.04 -4.36
N ALA A 134 -19.23 1.34 -4.35
CA ALA A 134 -18.13 1.87 -5.14
C ALA A 134 -16.79 1.58 -4.46
N CYS A 135 -15.76 1.30 -5.25
CA CYS A 135 -14.37 1.25 -4.80
C CYS A 135 -13.58 2.37 -5.47
N TRP A 136 -12.66 2.94 -4.73
CA TRP A 136 -11.82 4.05 -5.15
C TRP A 136 -10.35 3.65 -5.03
N GLN A 137 -9.51 4.22 -5.87
CA GLN A 137 -8.07 4.02 -5.83
C GLN A 137 -7.35 5.34 -5.79
N LEU A 138 -6.36 5.45 -4.92
CA LEU A 138 -5.40 6.52 -4.90
C LEU A 138 -4.08 6.00 -5.46
N SER A 139 -3.55 6.64 -6.48
CA SER A 139 -2.22 6.39 -7.04
C SER A 139 -1.31 7.57 -6.71
N ILE A 140 -0.24 7.31 -5.98
CA ILE A 140 0.75 8.30 -5.56
C ILE A 140 2.07 7.97 -6.23
N LYS A 141 2.69 8.96 -6.89
CA LYS A 141 3.96 8.80 -7.59
C LYS A 141 5.07 9.58 -6.90
N LYS A 142 6.20 8.94 -6.61
CA LYS A 142 7.37 9.62 -6.06
C LYS A 142 8.10 10.39 -7.17
N PRO A 143 8.17 11.74 -7.10
CA PRO A 143 8.89 12.52 -8.13
C PRO A 143 10.39 12.30 -8.09
N HIS A 144 11.05 12.55 -9.21
CA HIS A 144 12.50 12.72 -9.22
C HIS A 144 12.91 13.88 -8.32
N GLY A 145 13.99 13.69 -7.56
CA GLY A 145 14.50 14.71 -6.64
C GLY A 145 13.69 14.90 -5.35
N TYR A 146 12.61 14.12 -5.15
CA TYR A 146 11.89 14.13 -3.87
C TYR A 146 12.75 13.52 -2.78
N THR A 147 12.98 14.29 -1.72
CA THR A 147 13.82 13.89 -0.58
C THR A 147 13.00 13.69 0.68
N THR A 148 13.42 12.76 1.52
CA THR A 148 12.85 12.48 2.83
C THR A 148 13.94 12.54 3.91
N ARG A 149 13.55 12.61 5.18
CA ARG A 149 14.49 12.53 6.31
C ARG A 149 15.23 11.19 6.41
N PHE A 150 14.78 10.18 5.66
CA PHE A 150 15.23 8.78 5.77
C PHE A 150 15.99 8.27 4.55
N ASP A 151 16.29 9.13 3.57
CA ASP A 151 16.97 8.71 2.33
C ASP A 151 18.37 8.18 2.58
N ASP A 152 19.08 8.78 3.55
CA ASP A 152 20.46 8.39 3.93
C ASP A 152 20.49 7.35 5.05
N PHE A 153 19.32 6.90 5.53
CA PHE A 153 19.26 5.92 6.60
C PHE A 153 19.68 4.54 6.09
N LYS A 154 20.79 4.04 6.63
CA LYS A 154 21.31 2.71 6.30
C LYS A 154 20.73 1.67 7.26
N LEU A 155 20.24 0.56 6.72
CA LEU A 155 19.94 -0.62 7.51
C LEU A 155 21.27 -1.27 7.93
N PHE A 156 21.33 -1.68 9.18
CA PHE A 156 22.51 -2.35 9.74
C PHE A 156 22.63 -3.78 9.24
#